data_5b649f47554393ad533995e609817a68
#
_entry.id   5b649f47554393ad533995e609817a68
#
_cell.length_a   1.000
_cell.length_b   1.000
_cell.length_c   1.000
_cell.angle_alpha   90.00
_cell.angle_beta   90.00
_cell.angle_gamma   90.00
#
_symmetry.space_group_name_H-M   'P 1'
#
loop_
_entity.id
_entity.type
_entity.pdbx_description
1 polymer ?
#
loop_
_entity_poly.entity_id
_entity_poly.type
_entity_poly.pdbx_seq_one_letter_code
_entity_poly.pdbx_strand_id
1 'polypeptide(L)'
;MDNKKIALIIPGSLWYAPYVRNYTRILDEEKSEYGIISWNREGDDNPEGFQYNERCQKGHGSAGFSAYKGYIKFIKKTINEQGFNRIIVFGPQMTCLLSTYLLLHFRNRYMIDYRDLSIEQKPGFKQLFALMQKFSCANVISSPGFKRCLPKRDYYLSHNFDERAVREALENKSSETSFNIENGIDILTIGAIRDFSSNIEVTKAIANQDGFTLRFVGRGQGTVEKLQAYCDEVKASNVSFIGGYNKPEEAGYVKTSTFMNIFYPRIITHDTALSNRFYNSLIYRKPMIVTKDTIQGDYAEMYNVGVAVTDCSNLTNDIKAFLQQDYKEYCKRCDGLLMEFLNDQYEFVEAVKKFVK
;
A
#
# COMPACT_ATOMS: atom_id res chain seq x y z
N MET A 1 -12.04 25.94 -25.76
CA MET A 1 -11.14 25.08 -24.96
C MET A 1 -11.63 23.66 -25.15
N ASP A 2 -10.77 22.77 -25.65
CA ASP A 2 -11.16 21.35 -25.80
C ASP A 2 -11.50 20.78 -24.45
N ASN A 3 -12.72 20.31 -24.29
CA ASN A 3 -13.20 19.70 -23.06
C ASN A 3 -12.39 18.43 -22.81
N LYS A 4 -11.55 18.42 -21.76
CA LYS A 4 -10.68 17.27 -21.46
C LYS A 4 -11.51 16.19 -20.82
N LYS A 5 -11.62 15.06 -21.51
CA LYS A 5 -12.35 13.88 -21.07
C LYS A 5 -11.36 12.76 -20.75
N ILE A 6 -11.39 12.26 -19.50
CA ILE A 6 -10.32 11.44 -18.95
C ILE A 6 -10.79 10.00 -18.77
N ALA A 7 -10.04 9.02 -19.29
CA ALA A 7 -10.25 7.61 -18.97
C ALA A 7 -9.30 7.15 -17.87
N LEU A 8 -9.83 6.53 -16.82
CA LEU A 8 -9.08 5.82 -15.79
C LEU A 8 -9.10 4.33 -16.11
N ILE A 9 -7.96 3.74 -16.46
CA ILE A 9 -7.86 2.34 -16.91
C ILE A 9 -7.27 1.49 -15.82
N ILE A 10 -8.08 0.56 -15.28
CA ILE A 10 -7.72 -0.31 -14.15
C ILE A 10 -7.49 -1.75 -14.65
N PRO A 11 -6.47 -2.48 -14.14
CA PRO A 11 -6.18 -3.85 -14.61
C PRO A 11 -7.17 -4.92 -14.15
N GLY A 12 -8.07 -4.62 -13.23
CA GLY A 12 -9.02 -5.55 -12.63
C GLY A 12 -10.27 -4.85 -12.10
N SER A 13 -10.93 -5.45 -11.10
CA SER A 13 -12.11 -4.88 -10.44
C SER A 13 -11.74 -3.63 -9.63
N LEU A 14 -12.64 -2.65 -9.60
CA LEU A 14 -12.51 -1.43 -8.79
C LEU A 14 -12.46 -1.75 -7.28
N TRP A 15 -13.05 -2.84 -6.86
CA TRP A 15 -13.00 -3.33 -5.48
C TRP A 15 -11.56 -3.48 -4.94
N TYR A 16 -10.64 -3.93 -5.79
CA TYR A 16 -9.22 -4.09 -5.45
C TYR A 16 -8.38 -2.84 -5.73
N ALA A 17 -8.99 -1.75 -6.19
CA ALA A 17 -8.31 -0.52 -6.56
C ALA A 17 -8.85 0.72 -5.80
N PRO A 18 -8.91 0.70 -4.44
CA PRO A 18 -9.46 1.82 -3.67
C PRO A 18 -8.70 3.13 -3.89
N TYR A 19 -7.45 3.07 -4.30
CA TYR A 19 -6.61 4.22 -4.64
C TYR A 19 -7.10 5.03 -5.86
N VAL A 20 -7.97 4.48 -6.67
CA VAL A 20 -8.61 5.22 -7.79
C VAL A 20 -9.41 6.40 -7.26
N ARG A 21 -9.97 6.29 -6.05
CA ARG A 21 -10.71 7.37 -5.37
C ARG A 21 -9.85 8.61 -5.11
N ASN A 22 -8.53 8.47 -4.99
CA ASN A 22 -7.64 9.62 -4.87
C ASN A 22 -7.70 10.49 -6.12
N TYR A 23 -7.87 9.87 -7.29
CA TYR A 23 -8.02 10.58 -8.56
C TYR A 23 -9.44 11.10 -8.78
N THR A 24 -10.46 10.26 -8.59
CA THR A 24 -11.85 10.67 -8.85
C THR A 24 -12.25 11.85 -7.98
N ARG A 25 -11.83 11.89 -6.69
CA ARG A 25 -12.04 13.05 -5.82
C ARG A 25 -11.48 14.34 -6.44
N ILE A 26 -10.24 14.32 -6.94
CA ILE A 26 -9.61 15.49 -7.57
C ILE A 26 -10.34 15.88 -8.86
N LEU A 27 -10.74 14.89 -9.67
CA LEU A 27 -11.47 15.10 -10.90
C LEU A 27 -12.86 15.72 -10.65
N ASP A 28 -13.55 15.28 -9.58
CA ASP A 28 -14.82 15.84 -9.15
C ASP A 28 -14.68 17.29 -8.66
N GLU A 29 -13.64 17.56 -7.84
CA GLU A 29 -13.33 18.93 -7.37
C GLU A 29 -13.03 19.88 -8.53
N GLU A 30 -12.29 19.43 -9.55
CA GLU A 30 -11.97 20.19 -10.78
C GLU A 30 -13.12 20.17 -11.81
N LYS A 31 -14.23 19.50 -11.51
CA LYS A 31 -15.40 19.35 -12.42
C LYS A 31 -15.02 18.79 -13.79
N SER A 32 -14.06 17.88 -13.82
CA SER A 32 -13.56 17.25 -15.03
C SER A 32 -14.44 16.08 -15.44
N GLU A 33 -14.69 15.94 -16.74
CA GLU A 33 -15.39 14.78 -17.27
C GLU A 33 -14.46 13.55 -17.31
N TYR A 34 -14.88 12.45 -16.68
CA TYR A 34 -14.08 11.23 -16.65
C TYR A 34 -14.93 9.95 -16.72
N GLY A 35 -14.30 8.84 -17.01
CA GLY A 35 -14.89 7.51 -16.91
C GLY A 35 -13.87 6.47 -16.47
N ILE A 36 -14.33 5.51 -15.67
CA ILE A 36 -13.54 4.39 -15.19
C ILE A 36 -13.75 3.20 -16.12
N ILE A 37 -12.66 2.61 -16.62
CA ILE A 37 -12.66 1.41 -17.44
C ILE A 37 -12.00 0.29 -16.62
N SER A 38 -12.78 -0.71 -16.25
CA SER A 38 -12.36 -1.81 -15.38
C SER A 38 -12.64 -3.18 -15.99
N TRP A 39 -11.98 -4.20 -15.45
CA TRP A 39 -12.25 -5.59 -15.81
C TRP A 39 -12.87 -6.34 -14.63
N ASN A 40 -14.15 -6.64 -14.75
CA ASN A 40 -14.88 -7.46 -13.79
C ASN A 40 -14.56 -8.95 -14.00
N ARG A 41 -13.42 -9.40 -13.51
CA ARG A 41 -12.93 -10.78 -13.71
C ARG A 41 -13.70 -11.82 -12.89
N GLU A 42 -14.21 -11.41 -11.75
CA GLU A 42 -14.75 -12.28 -10.71
C GLU A 42 -16.27 -12.27 -10.69
N GLY A 43 -16.88 -11.32 -11.41
CA GLY A 43 -18.33 -11.16 -11.46
C GLY A 43 -18.88 -10.42 -10.24
N ASP A 44 -18.10 -9.44 -9.74
CA ASP A 44 -18.54 -8.56 -8.66
C ASP A 44 -19.69 -7.68 -9.13
N ASP A 45 -20.69 -7.49 -8.28
CA ASP A 45 -21.81 -6.58 -8.51
C ASP A 45 -21.41 -5.12 -8.21
N ASN A 46 -20.43 -4.61 -8.93
CA ASN A 46 -20.08 -3.19 -8.84
C ASN A 46 -20.21 -2.52 -10.21
N PRO A 47 -21.37 -1.88 -10.51
CA PRO A 47 -21.69 -1.34 -11.82
C PRO A 47 -21.02 0.00 -12.14
N GLU A 48 -20.03 0.44 -11.37
CA GLU A 48 -19.39 1.74 -11.56
C GLU A 48 -18.50 1.76 -12.83
N GLY A 49 -18.82 2.68 -13.75
CA GLY A 49 -18.05 2.91 -14.98
C GLY A 49 -18.30 1.90 -16.11
N PHE A 50 -17.33 1.78 -17.00
CA PHE A 50 -17.35 0.88 -18.16
C PHE A 50 -16.67 -0.44 -17.80
N GLN A 51 -17.43 -1.52 -17.74
CA GLN A 51 -16.95 -2.81 -17.28
C GLN A 51 -16.83 -3.83 -18.42
N TYR A 52 -15.67 -4.47 -18.51
CA TYR A 52 -15.47 -5.67 -19.29
C TYR A 52 -15.80 -6.89 -18.44
N ASN A 53 -16.87 -7.62 -18.80
CA ASN A 53 -17.48 -8.66 -17.95
C ASN A 53 -17.07 -10.10 -18.28
N GLU A 54 -16.02 -10.31 -19.10
CA GLU A 54 -15.52 -11.67 -19.33
C GLU A 54 -14.80 -12.18 -18.07
N ARG A 55 -15.37 -13.24 -17.49
CA ARG A 55 -14.78 -13.92 -16.32
C ARG A 55 -13.45 -14.57 -16.67
N CYS A 56 -12.45 -14.39 -15.84
CA CYS A 56 -11.20 -15.10 -15.93
C CYS A 56 -11.24 -16.35 -15.06
N GLN A 57 -11.10 -17.55 -15.65
CA GLN A 57 -11.13 -18.82 -14.94
C GLN A 57 -9.95 -19.03 -13.97
N LYS A 58 -8.93 -18.20 -14.03
CA LYS A 58 -7.76 -18.25 -13.13
C LYS A 58 -7.89 -17.12 -12.11
N GLY A 59 -8.50 -17.38 -10.95
CA GLY A 59 -8.67 -16.45 -9.81
C GLY A 59 -7.69 -15.27 -9.70
N HIS A 60 -7.44 -14.69 -8.55
CA HIS A 60 -6.58 -13.49 -8.31
C HIS A 60 -5.15 -13.50 -8.91
N GLY A 61 -4.81 -14.45 -9.77
CA GLY A 61 -3.55 -14.51 -10.50
C GLY A 61 -3.54 -13.69 -11.79
N SER A 62 -2.38 -13.52 -12.39
CA SER A 62 -2.25 -12.90 -13.71
C SER A 62 -3.03 -13.70 -14.74
N ALA A 63 -4.06 -13.10 -15.33
CA ALA A 63 -4.70 -13.64 -16.52
C ALA A 63 -3.63 -13.84 -17.59
N GLY A 64 -3.65 -14.97 -18.30
CA GLY A 64 -2.73 -15.21 -19.40
C GLY A 64 -2.85 -14.11 -20.48
N PHE A 65 -1.79 -13.90 -21.26
CA PHE A 65 -1.73 -12.82 -22.28
C PHE A 65 -2.94 -12.81 -23.24
N SER A 66 -3.47 -13.99 -23.58
CA SER A 66 -4.65 -14.14 -24.43
C SER A 66 -5.91 -13.51 -23.82
N ALA A 67 -6.10 -13.58 -22.51
CA ALA A 67 -7.27 -13.02 -21.84
C ALA A 67 -7.28 -11.48 -21.87
N TYR A 68 -6.11 -10.85 -21.87
CA TYR A 68 -6.03 -9.39 -22.01
C TYR A 68 -6.41 -8.87 -23.39
N LYS A 69 -6.41 -9.71 -24.43
CA LYS A 69 -6.70 -9.30 -25.81
C LYS A 69 -8.12 -8.72 -25.96
N GLY A 70 -9.10 -9.38 -25.34
CA GLY A 70 -10.49 -8.90 -25.30
C GLY A 70 -10.59 -7.59 -24.52
N TYR A 71 -9.98 -7.51 -23.34
CA TYR A 71 -10.00 -6.29 -22.53
C TYR A 71 -9.34 -5.10 -23.23
N ILE A 72 -8.19 -5.29 -23.87
CA ILE A 72 -7.53 -4.23 -24.67
C ILE A 72 -8.43 -3.74 -25.81
N LYS A 73 -9.13 -4.66 -26.50
CA LYS A 73 -10.08 -4.29 -27.54
C LYS A 73 -11.25 -3.49 -26.98
N PHE A 74 -11.79 -3.89 -25.82
CA PHE A 74 -12.84 -3.19 -25.13
C PHE A 74 -12.39 -1.77 -24.71
N ILE A 75 -11.20 -1.63 -24.10
CA ILE A 75 -10.62 -0.33 -23.71
C ILE A 75 -10.56 0.62 -24.93
N LYS A 76 -9.96 0.18 -26.03
CA LYS A 76 -9.79 1.01 -27.24
C LYS A 76 -11.16 1.43 -27.83
N LYS A 77 -12.11 0.51 -27.86
CA LYS A 77 -13.48 0.78 -28.30
C LYS A 77 -14.13 1.85 -27.41
N THR A 78 -14.11 1.65 -26.10
CA THR A 78 -14.71 2.58 -25.12
C THR A 78 -14.07 3.96 -25.19
N ILE A 79 -12.73 4.06 -25.30
CA ILE A 79 -12.04 5.35 -25.44
C ILE A 79 -12.54 6.11 -26.68
N ASN A 80 -12.64 5.44 -27.82
CA ASN A 80 -13.07 6.07 -29.07
C ASN A 80 -14.56 6.47 -29.04
N GLU A 81 -15.43 5.59 -28.56
CA GLU A 81 -16.88 5.84 -28.48
C GLU A 81 -17.25 6.97 -27.51
N GLN A 82 -16.53 7.06 -26.40
CA GLN A 82 -16.75 8.07 -25.38
C GLN A 82 -15.96 9.36 -25.64
N GLY A 83 -15.06 9.39 -26.61
CA GLY A 83 -14.25 10.56 -26.94
C GLY A 83 -13.23 10.95 -25.87
N PHE A 84 -12.71 9.98 -25.09
CA PHE A 84 -11.66 10.26 -24.11
C PHE A 84 -10.40 10.73 -24.83
N ASN A 85 -9.83 11.84 -24.37
CA ASN A 85 -8.64 12.46 -24.95
C ASN A 85 -7.44 12.54 -24.02
N ARG A 86 -7.60 12.10 -22.76
CA ARG A 86 -6.54 11.90 -21.76
C ARG A 86 -6.73 10.58 -21.05
N ILE A 87 -5.64 9.99 -20.56
CA ILE A 87 -5.66 8.67 -19.93
C ILE A 87 -4.87 8.69 -18.63
N ILE A 88 -5.41 8.10 -17.57
CA ILE A 88 -4.68 7.66 -16.39
C ILE A 88 -4.66 6.14 -16.41
N VAL A 89 -3.48 5.54 -16.54
CA VAL A 89 -3.32 4.09 -16.62
C VAL A 89 -2.71 3.56 -15.32
N PHE A 90 -3.40 2.59 -14.71
CA PHE A 90 -2.97 1.97 -13.46
C PHE A 90 -2.20 0.68 -13.71
N GLY A 91 -0.99 0.65 -13.19
CA GLY A 91 -0.08 -0.49 -13.19
C GLY A 91 0.75 -0.64 -14.46
N PRO A 92 1.95 -1.25 -14.31
CA PRO A 92 2.90 -1.43 -15.41
C PRO A 92 2.39 -2.39 -16.47
N GLN A 93 1.60 -3.40 -16.09
CA GLN A 93 1.07 -4.39 -17.01
C GLN A 93 0.15 -3.72 -18.06
N MET A 94 -0.82 -2.92 -17.63
CA MET A 94 -1.72 -2.23 -18.56
C MET A 94 -0.98 -1.20 -19.41
N THR A 95 -0.02 -0.49 -18.81
CA THR A 95 0.85 0.45 -19.50
C THR A 95 1.61 -0.22 -20.65
N CYS A 96 2.23 -1.38 -20.41
CA CYS A 96 2.96 -2.13 -21.42
C CYS A 96 2.03 -2.71 -22.50
N LEU A 97 0.89 -3.26 -22.11
CA LEU A 97 -0.07 -3.86 -23.06
C LEU A 97 -0.73 -2.82 -23.97
N LEU A 98 -0.89 -1.59 -23.50
CA LEU A 98 -1.44 -0.48 -24.28
C LEU A 98 -0.35 0.38 -24.95
N SER A 99 0.93 0.02 -24.83
CA SER A 99 2.08 0.86 -25.21
C SER A 99 1.97 1.47 -26.61
N THR A 100 1.76 0.65 -27.64
CA THR A 100 1.62 1.13 -29.03
C THR A 100 0.47 2.12 -29.16
N TYR A 101 -0.67 1.83 -28.55
CA TYR A 101 -1.85 2.70 -28.60
C TYR A 101 -1.61 4.04 -27.89
N LEU A 102 -1.01 4.00 -26.69
CA LEU A 102 -0.68 5.20 -25.93
C LEU A 102 0.35 6.08 -26.64
N LEU A 103 1.40 5.48 -27.23
CA LEU A 103 2.44 6.23 -27.94
C LEU A 103 1.93 6.88 -29.22
N LEU A 104 1.07 6.19 -29.99
CA LEU A 104 0.54 6.72 -31.24
C LEU A 104 -0.56 7.75 -31.07
N HIS A 105 -1.44 7.56 -30.07
CA HIS A 105 -2.65 8.38 -29.94
C HIS A 105 -2.66 9.29 -28.71
N PHE A 106 -1.85 9.01 -27.67
CA PHE A 106 -1.89 9.71 -26.38
C PHE A 106 -0.51 10.16 -25.86
N ARG A 107 0.49 10.20 -26.71
CA ARG A 107 1.82 10.69 -26.30
C ARG A 107 1.72 12.04 -25.61
N ASN A 108 2.33 12.16 -24.42
CA ASN A 108 2.24 13.32 -23.53
C ASN A 108 0.81 13.70 -23.12
N ARG A 109 -0.14 12.75 -23.20
CA ARG A 109 -1.54 12.90 -22.77
C ARG A 109 -2.00 11.75 -21.89
N TYR A 110 -1.08 11.03 -21.26
CA TYR A 110 -1.38 10.02 -20.27
C TYR A 110 -0.49 10.15 -19.04
N MET A 111 -1.03 9.74 -17.89
CA MET A 111 -0.31 9.54 -16.63
C MET A 111 -0.20 8.05 -16.34
N ILE A 112 0.87 7.64 -15.64
CA ILE A 112 1.07 6.27 -15.16
C ILE A 112 1.00 6.29 -13.64
N ASP A 113 0.15 5.44 -13.05
CA ASP A 113 0.14 5.16 -11.61
C ASP A 113 0.72 3.76 -11.37
N TYR A 114 1.82 3.70 -10.64
CA TYR A 114 2.56 2.47 -10.33
C TYR A 114 2.40 2.12 -8.86
N ARG A 115 1.69 1.01 -8.59
CA ARG A 115 1.36 0.55 -7.24
C ARG A 115 2.06 -0.73 -6.82
N ASP A 116 2.34 -1.62 -7.78
CA ASP A 116 2.91 -2.94 -7.53
C ASP A 116 3.89 -3.33 -8.64
N LEU A 117 4.89 -4.13 -8.28
CA LEU A 117 5.78 -4.76 -9.24
C LEU A 117 5.04 -5.83 -10.04
N SER A 118 5.34 -5.91 -11.34
CA SER A 118 4.67 -6.83 -12.27
C SER A 118 5.61 -7.24 -13.41
N ILE A 119 5.08 -7.28 -14.64
CA ILE A 119 5.80 -7.74 -15.83
C ILE A 119 7.01 -6.88 -16.19
N GLU A 120 7.05 -5.62 -15.77
CA GLU A 120 8.15 -4.69 -16.04
C GLU A 120 9.46 -5.10 -15.36
N GLN A 121 9.43 -6.07 -14.43
CA GLN A 121 10.65 -6.66 -13.88
C GLN A 121 11.33 -7.62 -14.86
N LYS A 122 10.63 -8.05 -15.93
CA LYS A 122 11.18 -8.96 -16.94
C LYS A 122 11.97 -8.20 -18.01
N PRO A 123 13.07 -8.78 -18.54
CA PRO A 123 13.80 -8.21 -19.65
C PRO A 123 12.87 -7.88 -20.85
N GLY A 124 13.12 -6.78 -21.55
CA GLY A 124 12.27 -6.27 -22.63
C GLY A 124 11.10 -5.42 -22.12
N PHE A 125 10.33 -5.90 -21.14
CA PHE A 125 9.27 -5.10 -20.54
C PHE A 125 9.80 -3.95 -19.68
N LYS A 126 10.97 -4.12 -19.05
CA LYS A 126 11.64 -3.04 -18.31
C LYS A 126 11.97 -1.85 -19.20
N GLN A 127 12.54 -2.12 -20.38
CA GLN A 127 12.88 -1.09 -21.36
C GLN A 127 11.61 -0.44 -21.94
N LEU A 128 10.59 -1.25 -22.26
CA LEU A 128 9.31 -0.76 -22.74
C LEU A 128 8.64 0.14 -21.70
N PHE A 129 8.59 -0.28 -20.44
CA PHE A 129 7.99 0.52 -19.37
C PHE A 129 8.74 1.84 -19.15
N ALA A 130 10.09 1.80 -19.18
CA ALA A 130 10.91 3.01 -19.13
C ALA A 130 10.64 3.98 -20.27
N LEU A 131 10.39 3.45 -21.48
CA LEU A 131 9.97 4.25 -22.65
C LEU A 131 8.60 4.88 -22.42
N MET A 132 7.64 4.10 -21.88
CA MET A 132 6.30 4.60 -21.58
C MET A 132 6.35 5.73 -20.54
N GLN A 133 7.14 5.58 -19.50
CA GLN A 133 7.36 6.61 -18.50
C GLN A 133 7.99 7.89 -19.09
N LYS A 134 8.83 7.76 -20.12
CA LYS A 134 9.44 8.92 -20.80
C LYS A 134 8.41 9.78 -21.54
N PHE A 135 7.37 9.18 -22.08
CA PHE A 135 6.34 9.85 -22.87
C PHE A 135 5.01 10.05 -22.13
N SER A 136 4.98 9.77 -20.83
CA SER A 136 3.88 10.17 -19.97
C SER A 136 3.99 11.64 -19.55
N CYS A 137 2.87 12.26 -19.20
CA CYS A 137 2.84 13.61 -18.60
C CYS A 137 3.37 13.58 -17.18
N ALA A 138 3.07 12.52 -16.44
CA ALA A 138 3.52 12.33 -15.07
C ALA A 138 3.57 10.84 -14.73
N ASN A 139 4.47 10.52 -13.79
CA ASN A 139 4.62 9.19 -13.24
C ASN A 139 4.33 9.27 -11.73
N VAL A 140 3.35 8.51 -11.30
CA VAL A 140 2.94 8.43 -9.88
C VAL A 140 3.36 7.07 -9.34
N ILE A 141 3.84 7.05 -8.11
CA ILE A 141 4.19 5.83 -7.38
C ILE A 141 3.55 5.85 -5.99
N SER A 142 3.23 4.69 -5.42
CA SER A 142 2.62 4.61 -4.08
C SER A 142 3.63 4.49 -2.94
N SER A 143 4.90 4.30 -3.27
CA SER A 143 5.97 4.18 -2.29
C SER A 143 7.29 4.70 -2.87
N PRO A 144 8.08 5.47 -2.13
CA PRO A 144 9.40 5.92 -2.58
C PRO A 144 10.38 4.75 -2.79
N GLY A 145 10.13 3.59 -2.17
CA GLY A 145 10.93 2.38 -2.36
C GLY A 145 10.94 1.87 -3.80
N PHE A 146 9.92 2.15 -4.60
CA PHE A 146 9.90 1.78 -6.01
C PHE A 146 10.98 2.50 -6.83
N LYS A 147 11.50 3.64 -6.37
CA LYS A 147 12.64 4.32 -7.01
C LYS A 147 13.89 3.44 -7.08
N ARG A 148 14.00 2.41 -6.22
CA ARG A 148 15.08 1.41 -6.26
C ARG A 148 15.04 0.52 -7.51
N CYS A 149 13.85 0.32 -8.09
CA CYS A 149 13.62 -0.58 -9.22
C CYS A 149 13.31 0.16 -10.52
N LEU A 150 12.90 1.41 -10.43
CA LEU A 150 12.46 2.23 -11.54
C LEU A 150 13.60 3.12 -12.08
N PRO A 151 13.52 3.60 -13.35
CA PRO A 151 14.47 4.54 -13.91
C PRO A 151 14.56 5.83 -13.07
N LYS A 152 15.72 6.47 -13.02
CA LYS A 152 15.89 7.79 -12.38
C LYS A 152 15.07 8.83 -13.12
N ARG A 153 13.97 9.27 -12.52
CA ARG A 153 13.03 10.27 -13.02
C ARG A 153 12.34 10.95 -11.85
N ASP A 154 11.59 12.01 -12.14
CA ASP A 154 10.67 12.61 -11.19
C ASP A 154 9.42 11.73 -11.07
N TYR A 155 9.04 11.48 -9.82
CA TYR A 155 7.87 10.71 -9.45
C TYR A 155 7.08 11.48 -8.40
N TYR A 156 5.79 11.59 -8.63
CA TYR A 156 4.84 12.04 -7.61
C TYR A 156 4.46 10.85 -6.71
N LEU A 157 4.28 11.12 -5.44
CA LEU A 157 3.91 10.11 -4.45
C LEU A 157 2.42 10.22 -4.11
N SER A 158 1.67 9.16 -4.39
CA SER A 158 0.28 9.02 -3.94
C SER A 158 0.24 7.90 -2.91
N HIS A 159 0.42 8.27 -1.65
CA HIS A 159 0.44 7.34 -0.53
C HIS A 159 -0.90 6.62 -0.33
N ASN A 160 -0.85 5.42 0.26
CA ASN A 160 -2.03 4.60 0.51
C ASN A 160 -2.52 4.73 1.96
N PHE A 161 -2.64 5.97 2.44
CA PHE A 161 -3.18 6.29 3.76
C PHE A 161 -4.54 6.98 3.67
N ASP A 162 -5.26 7.01 4.78
CA ASP A 162 -6.42 7.85 4.96
C ASP A 162 -5.97 9.28 5.33
N GLU A 163 -6.05 10.21 4.36
CA GLU A 163 -5.63 11.60 4.54
C GLU A 163 -6.36 12.29 5.70
N ARG A 164 -7.64 11.96 5.90
CA ARG A 164 -8.42 12.50 7.01
C ARG A 164 -7.86 12.05 8.35
N ALA A 165 -7.56 10.76 8.48
CA ALA A 165 -6.96 10.22 9.70
C ALA A 165 -5.59 10.83 10.00
N VAL A 166 -4.78 11.10 8.96
CA VAL A 166 -3.49 11.79 9.12
C VAL A 166 -3.68 13.21 9.63
N ARG A 167 -4.60 13.99 9.04
CA ARG A 167 -4.88 15.36 9.46
C ARG A 167 -5.42 15.41 10.90
N GLU A 168 -6.37 14.54 11.23
CA GLU A 168 -6.89 14.40 12.59
C GLU A 168 -5.79 14.04 13.61
N ALA A 169 -4.83 13.17 13.23
CA ALA A 169 -3.71 12.82 14.09
C ALA A 169 -2.75 13.99 14.34
N LEU A 170 -2.54 14.84 13.35
CA LEU A 170 -1.69 16.04 13.48
C LEU A 170 -2.36 17.16 14.28
N GLU A 171 -3.68 17.32 14.13
CA GLU A 171 -4.48 18.32 14.86
C GLU A 171 -4.66 17.90 16.34
N ASN A 172 -4.93 16.63 16.60
CA ASN A 172 -5.15 16.08 17.91
C ASN A 172 -3.82 15.59 18.52
N LYS A 173 -3.11 16.48 19.23
CA LYS A 173 -1.94 16.07 20.00
C LYS A 173 -2.33 14.94 20.95
N SER A 174 -1.53 13.88 20.94
CA SER A 174 -1.75 12.75 21.84
C SER A 174 -1.83 13.24 23.29
N SER A 175 -2.88 12.84 24.00
CA SER A 175 -2.98 13.03 25.45
C SER A 175 -2.07 12.06 26.22
N GLU A 176 -1.54 11.02 25.55
CA GLU A 176 -0.60 10.07 26.12
C GLU A 176 0.73 10.78 26.39
N THR A 177 1.29 10.54 27.58
CA THR A 177 2.57 11.13 28.01
C THR A 177 3.71 10.12 28.00
N SER A 178 3.41 8.84 27.79
CA SER A 178 4.36 7.73 27.78
C SER A 178 3.90 6.63 26.82
N PHE A 179 4.81 5.71 26.51
CA PHE A 179 4.42 4.47 25.84
C PHE A 179 3.46 3.66 26.72
N ASN A 180 2.45 3.05 26.10
CA ASN A 180 1.48 2.21 26.81
C ASN A 180 2.13 0.86 27.19
N ILE A 181 2.73 0.80 28.39
CA ILE A 181 3.43 -0.38 28.92
C ILE A 181 2.96 -0.79 30.33
N GLU A 182 1.92 -0.15 30.86
CA GLU A 182 1.42 -0.42 32.24
C GLU A 182 1.01 -1.88 32.42
N ASN A 183 0.44 -2.50 31.37
CA ASN A 183 0.02 -3.91 31.36
C ASN A 183 0.99 -4.82 30.58
N GLY A 184 2.24 -4.40 30.42
CA GLY A 184 3.23 -5.07 29.58
C GLY A 184 3.28 -4.53 28.16
N ILE A 185 4.12 -5.15 27.34
CA ILE A 185 4.38 -4.75 25.95
C ILE A 185 3.50 -5.59 25.03
N ASP A 186 2.50 -4.96 24.43
CA ASP A 186 1.57 -5.61 23.51
C ASP A 186 1.96 -5.37 22.05
N ILE A 187 2.27 -6.45 21.33
CA ILE A 187 2.65 -6.43 19.92
C ILE A 187 1.45 -6.87 19.08
N LEU A 188 1.08 -6.05 18.11
CA LEU A 188 -0.08 -6.27 17.24
C LEU A 188 0.31 -6.57 15.80
N THR A 189 -0.14 -7.71 15.28
CA THR A 189 -0.22 -8.01 13.85
C THR A 189 -1.67 -7.87 13.39
N ILE A 190 -2.00 -6.90 12.53
CA ILE A 190 -3.40 -6.64 12.11
C ILE A 190 -3.56 -6.66 10.60
N GLY A 191 -4.71 -7.13 10.11
CA GLY A 191 -5.05 -7.21 8.68
C GLY A 191 -4.85 -8.62 8.10
N ALA A 192 -4.38 -8.72 6.86
CA ALA A 192 -4.08 -10.01 6.26
C ALA A 192 -2.82 -10.63 6.92
N ILE A 193 -2.99 -11.77 7.59
CA ILE A 193 -1.90 -12.51 8.24
C ILE A 193 -1.36 -13.51 7.21
N ARG A 194 -0.38 -13.03 6.45
CA ARG A 194 0.33 -13.79 5.41
C ARG A 194 1.74 -14.09 5.90
N ASP A 195 2.58 -14.66 5.06
CA ASP A 195 4.02 -14.79 5.28
C ASP A 195 4.37 -15.51 6.59
N PHE A 196 4.06 -16.81 6.63
CA PHE A 196 4.30 -17.65 7.81
C PHE A 196 5.75 -17.52 8.33
N SER A 197 6.74 -17.45 7.43
CA SER A 197 8.16 -17.40 7.78
C SER A 197 8.53 -16.24 8.69
N SER A 198 8.00 -15.04 8.44
CA SER A 198 8.30 -13.86 9.28
C SER A 198 7.46 -13.84 10.55
N ASN A 199 6.17 -14.20 10.46
CA ASN A 199 5.31 -14.22 11.63
C ASN A 199 5.74 -15.27 12.66
N ILE A 200 6.25 -16.44 12.22
CA ILE A 200 6.75 -17.47 13.15
C ILE A 200 8.03 -17.03 13.87
N GLU A 201 8.89 -16.23 13.25
CA GLU A 201 10.08 -15.69 13.91
C GLU A 201 9.69 -14.74 15.05
N VAL A 202 8.76 -13.80 14.80
CA VAL A 202 8.24 -12.92 15.85
C VAL A 202 7.54 -13.72 16.94
N THR A 203 6.74 -14.73 16.56
CA THR A 203 6.05 -15.58 17.52
C THR A 203 7.04 -16.32 18.42
N LYS A 204 8.11 -16.91 17.88
CA LYS A 204 9.17 -17.58 18.63
C LYS A 204 9.90 -16.65 19.60
N ALA A 205 10.13 -15.41 19.19
CA ALA A 205 10.81 -14.42 20.02
C ALA A 205 9.96 -13.95 21.21
N ILE A 206 8.61 -13.99 21.08
CA ILE A 206 7.68 -13.43 22.09
C ILE A 206 6.97 -14.50 22.91
N ALA A 207 6.76 -15.70 22.36
CA ALA A 207 6.08 -16.78 23.06
C ALA A 207 6.74 -17.07 24.44
N ASN A 208 5.91 -17.08 25.49
CA ASN A 208 6.32 -17.31 26.87
C ASN A 208 7.35 -16.29 27.43
N GLN A 209 7.47 -15.10 26.82
CA GLN A 209 8.29 -14.02 27.37
C GLN A 209 7.49 -13.19 28.37
N ASP A 210 7.99 -13.08 29.59
CA ASP A 210 7.34 -12.31 30.64
C ASP A 210 7.25 -10.82 30.29
N GLY A 211 6.06 -10.26 30.51
CA GLY A 211 5.77 -8.85 30.22
C GLY A 211 5.51 -8.55 28.74
N PHE A 212 5.40 -9.57 27.88
CA PHE A 212 5.04 -9.42 26.47
C PHE A 212 3.74 -10.15 26.13
N THR A 213 2.95 -9.55 25.23
CA THR A 213 1.83 -10.19 24.56
C THR A 213 1.94 -10.01 23.05
N LEU A 214 1.44 -10.98 22.29
CA LEU A 214 1.38 -10.93 20.82
C LEU A 214 -0.03 -11.22 20.37
N ARG A 215 -0.64 -10.27 19.63
CA ARG A 215 -1.99 -10.41 19.09
C ARG A 215 -1.98 -10.47 17.58
N PHE A 216 -2.65 -11.48 17.03
CA PHE A 216 -2.95 -11.59 15.61
C PHE A 216 -4.43 -11.27 15.38
N VAL A 217 -4.72 -10.15 14.71
CA VAL A 217 -6.07 -9.68 14.42
C VAL A 217 -6.28 -9.67 12.91
N GLY A 218 -7.09 -10.59 12.40
CA GLY A 218 -7.32 -10.71 10.97
C GLY A 218 -7.42 -12.13 10.47
N ARG A 219 -7.40 -12.30 9.16
CA ARG A 219 -7.51 -13.61 8.49
C ARG A 219 -6.22 -13.94 7.75
N GLY A 220 -5.88 -15.22 7.71
CA GLY A 220 -4.71 -15.71 6.99
C GLY A 220 -4.80 -17.22 6.80
N GLN A 221 -5.42 -17.65 5.70
CA GLN A 221 -5.61 -19.09 5.42
C GLN A 221 -4.27 -19.85 5.44
N GLY A 222 -4.22 -20.92 6.24
CA GLY A 222 -3.05 -21.78 6.40
C GLY A 222 -1.91 -21.18 7.23
N THR A 223 -1.80 -19.86 7.37
CA THR A 223 -0.77 -19.20 8.19
C THR A 223 -1.18 -19.13 9.66
N VAL A 224 -2.42 -18.71 9.92
CA VAL A 224 -2.94 -18.61 11.30
C VAL A 224 -2.96 -19.97 11.98
N GLU A 225 -3.45 -20.99 11.28
CA GLU A 225 -3.53 -22.37 11.78
C GLU A 225 -2.14 -22.93 12.13
N LYS A 226 -1.13 -22.65 11.30
CA LYS A 226 0.26 -23.07 11.59
C LYS A 226 0.88 -22.34 12.77
N LEU A 227 0.61 -21.04 12.92
CA LEU A 227 1.07 -20.26 14.07
C LEU A 227 0.40 -20.73 15.35
N GLN A 228 -0.90 -21.03 15.30
CA GLN A 228 -1.65 -21.56 16.43
C GLN A 228 -1.15 -22.94 16.85
N ALA A 229 -0.92 -23.85 15.90
CA ALA A 229 -0.33 -25.15 16.19
C ALA A 229 1.04 -25.06 16.89
N TYR A 230 1.88 -24.12 16.47
CA TYR A 230 3.16 -23.85 17.16
C TYR A 230 2.92 -23.33 18.58
N CYS A 231 2.01 -22.39 18.78
CA CYS A 231 1.70 -21.84 20.12
C CYS A 231 1.16 -22.94 21.07
N ASP A 232 0.33 -23.84 20.56
CA ASP A 232 -0.19 -24.99 21.31
C ASP A 232 0.94 -25.96 21.71
N GLU A 233 1.87 -26.24 20.80
CA GLU A 233 3.04 -27.10 21.03
C GLU A 233 3.93 -26.55 22.16
N VAL A 234 4.24 -25.24 22.11
CA VAL A 234 5.10 -24.61 23.13
C VAL A 234 4.32 -24.08 24.34
N LYS A 235 3.00 -24.29 24.38
CA LYS A 235 2.08 -23.82 25.42
C LYS A 235 2.18 -22.32 25.65
N ALA A 236 2.24 -21.53 24.59
CA ALA A 236 2.32 -20.09 24.66
C ALA A 236 1.00 -19.48 25.14
N SER A 237 0.95 -18.99 26.36
CA SER A 237 -0.26 -18.36 26.95
C SER A 237 -0.39 -16.87 26.62
N ASN A 238 0.67 -16.24 26.12
CA ASN A 238 0.75 -14.80 25.83
C ASN A 238 0.59 -14.46 24.35
N VAL A 239 0.17 -15.43 23.52
CA VAL A 239 -0.12 -15.22 22.09
C VAL A 239 -1.61 -15.48 21.84
N SER A 240 -2.29 -14.57 21.14
CA SER A 240 -3.72 -14.69 20.85
C SER A 240 -4.07 -14.42 19.40
N PHE A 241 -5.15 -15.07 18.93
CA PHE A 241 -5.67 -15.02 17.56
C PHE A 241 -7.13 -14.57 17.59
N ILE A 242 -7.44 -13.38 17.07
CA ILE A 242 -8.75 -12.71 17.14
C ILE A 242 -9.38 -12.72 15.75
N GLY A 243 -9.34 -13.61 14.94
CA GLY A 243 -10.05 -13.71 13.67
C GLY A 243 -10.23 -12.39 12.88
N GLY A 244 -11.21 -12.37 11.98
CA GLY A 244 -11.50 -11.19 11.16
C GLY A 244 -12.19 -10.07 11.95
N TYR A 245 -12.01 -8.83 11.49
CA TYR A 245 -12.57 -7.62 12.07
C TYR A 245 -13.20 -6.74 10.97
N ASN A 246 -14.05 -5.78 11.36
CA ASN A 246 -14.58 -4.77 10.46
C ASN A 246 -13.64 -3.53 10.44
N LYS A 247 -13.53 -2.88 9.31
CA LYS A 247 -12.60 -1.74 9.13
C LYS A 247 -12.70 -0.64 10.21
N PRO A 248 -13.89 -0.24 10.69
CA PRO A 248 -14.00 0.73 11.79
C PRO A 248 -13.37 0.28 13.12
N GLU A 249 -13.26 -1.03 13.37
CA GLU A 249 -12.69 -1.57 14.61
C GLU A 249 -11.15 -1.51 14.63
N GLU A 250 -10.51 -1.39 13.47
CA GLU A 250 -9.05 -1.40 13.30
C GLU A 250 -8.34 -0.40 14.21
N ALA A 251 -8.86 0.83 14.26
CA ALA A 251 -8.31 1.89 15.09
C ALA A 251 -8.27 1.53 16.59
N GLY A 252 -9.30 0.83 17.09
CA GLY A 252 -9.38 0.35 18.47
C GLY A 252 -8.26 -0.62 18.81
N TYR A 253 -8.03 -1.62 17.94
CA TYR A 253 -6.94 -2.58 18.11
C TYR A 253 -5.56 -1.91 18.09
N VAL A 254 -5.34 -0.98 17.17
CA VAL A 254 -4.05 -0.29 17.05
C VAL A 254 -3.79 0.61 18.26
N LYS A 255 -4.78 1.39 18.72
CA LYS A 255 -4.65 2.29 19.87
C LYS A 255 -4.28 1.55 21.16
N THR A 256 -4.79 0.34 21.35
CA THR A 256 -4.51 -0.45 22.55
C THR A 256 -3.17 -1.17 22.51
N SER A 257 -2.50 -1.27 21.37
CA SER A 257 -1.18 -1.91 21.25
C SER A 257 -0.04 -1.00 21.72
N THR A 258 1.10 -1.61 22.07
CA THR A 258 2.37 -0.91 22.31
C THR A 258 3.18 -0.82 21.01
N PHE A 259 3.28 -1.92 20.27
CA PHE A 259 4.02 -2.02 19.02
C PHE A 259 3.17 -2.59 17.87
N MET A 260 3.48 -2.18 16.66
CA MET A 260 2.94 -2.80 15.44
C MET A 260 3.96 -3.75 14.82
N ASN A 261 3.56 -5.00 14.56
CA ASN A 261 4.40 -5.94 13.82
C ASN A 261 4.23 -5.73 12.31
N ILE A 262 5.33 -5.30 11.68
CA ILE A 262 5.48 -5.08 10.22
C ILE A 262 6.74 -5.83 9.72
N PHE A 263 7.16 -6.84 10.43
CA PHE A 263 8.27 -7.68 10.03
C PHE A 263 7.82 -8.62 8.90
N TYR A 264 8.32 -8.37 7.69
CA TYR A 264 8.00 -9.11 6.47
C TYR A 264 9.22 -9.86 5.94
N PRO A 265 9.04 -10.95 5.17
CA PRO A 265 10.14 -11.61 4.51
C PRO A 265 10.79 -10.69 3.46
N ARG A 266 12.09 -10.86 3.26
CA ARG A 266 12.86 -10.11 2.27
C ARG A 266 12.51 -10.58 0.86
N ILE A 267 11.57 -9.91 0.26
CA ILE A 267 11.20 -10.03 -1.15
C ILE A 267 11.00 -8.63 -1.75
N ILE A 268 11.26 -8.48 -3.02
CA ILE A 268 11.30 -7.18 -3.69
C ILE A 268 10.01 -6.36 -3.49
N THR A 269 8.85 -7.00 -3.40
CA THR A 269 7.57 -6.33 -3.15
C THR A 269 7.50 -5.75 -1.75
N HIS A 270 7.96 -6.50 -0.73
CA HIS A 270 8.00 -6.01 0.66
C HIS A 270 9.15 -5.02 0.88
N ASP A 271 10.28 -5.20 0.17
CA ASP A 271 11.43 -4.31 0.27
C ASP A 271 11.13 -2.90 -0.23
N THR A 272 10.14 -2.75 -1.12
CA THR A 272 9.84 -1.49 -1.81
C THR A 272 8.51 -0.84 -1.45
N ALA A 273 7.58 -1.56 -0.84
CA ALA A 273 6.25 -1.06 -0.51
C ALA A 273 6.15 -0.50 0.91
N LEU A 274 5.35 0.56 1.08
CA LEU A 274 4.86 1.02 2.38
C LEU A 274 3.49 0.39 2.65
N SER A 275 3.38 -0.37 3.74
CA SER A 275 2.15 -1.07 4.11
C SER A 275 1.16 -0.15 4.84
N ASN A 276 -0.12 -0.52 4.85
CA ASN A 276 -1.13 0.20 5.64
C ASN A 276 -0.78 0.18 7.14
N ARG A 277 -0.15 -0.89 7.64
CA ARG A 277 0.31 -0.98 9.03
C ARG A 277 1.36 0.09 9.36
N PHE A 278 2.25 0.40 8.40
CA PHE A 278 3.26 1.43 8.54
C PHE A 278 2.61 2.82 8.76
N TYR A 279 1.63 3.17 7.95
CA TYR A 279 0.90 4.43 8.13
C TYR A 279 0.10 4.44 9.43
N ASN A 280 -0.58 3.35 9.78
CA ASN A 280 -1.32 3.23 11.04
C ASN A 280 -0.39 3.38 12.25
N SER A 281 0.83 2.82 12.20
CA SER A 281 1.83 3.01 13.27
C SER A 281 2.12 4.48 13.53
N LEU A 282 2.33 5.26 12.48
CA LEU A 282 2.60 6.69 12.60
C LEU A 282 1.37 7.47 13.07
N ILE A 283 0.19 7.21 12.46
CA ILE A 283 -1.08 7.89 12.78
C ILE A 283 -1.44 7.70 14.26
N TYR A 284 -1.30 6.49 14.78
CA TYR A 284 -1.63 6.17 16.17
C TYR A 284 -0.44 6.22 17.12
N ARG A 285 0.72 6.68 16.63
CA ARG A 285 1.96 6.82 17.41
C ARG A 285 2.33 5.54 18.15
N LYS A 286 2.30 4.43 17.40
CA LYS A 286 2.72 3.11 17.87
C LYS A 286 4.02 2.72 17.19
N PRO A 287 5.13 2.52 17.94
CA PRO A 287 6.39 2.07 17.32
C PRO A 287 6.19 0.78 16.54
N MET A 288 7.04 0.57 15.56
CA MET A 288 6.93 -0.57 14.65
C MET A 288 8.14 -1.50 14.73
N ILE A 289 7.90 -2.79 14.52
CA ILE A 289 8.94 -3.78 14.24
C ILE A 289 8.95 -3.97 12.73
N VAL A 290 10.05 -3.68 12.08
CA VAL A 290 10.19 -3.73 10.61
C VAL A 290 11.42 -4.51 10.18
N THR A 291 11.40 -5.01 8.96
CA THR A 291 12.56 -5.67 8.38
C THR A 291 13.60 -4.65 7.93
N LYS A 292 14.84 -4.84 8.34
CA LYS A 292 15.98 -4.00 7.97
C LYS A 292 16.24 -4.02 6.45
N ASP A 293 16.84 -2.94 5.92
CA ASP A 293 17.14 -2.74 4.49
C ASP A 293 15.91 -2.75 3.56
N THR A 294 14.72 -2.59 4.10
CA THR A 294 13.48 -2.32 3.36
C THR A 294 13.17 -0.84 3.40
N ILE A 295 12.25 -0.36 2.56
CA ILE A 295 11.84 1.05 2.63
C ILE A 295 11.22 1.40 4.00
N GLN A 296 10.50 0.48 4.63
CA GLN A 296 9.93 0.67 5.96
C GLN A 296 11.02 0.66 7.03
N GLY A 297 12.04 -0.19 6.87
CA GLY A 297 13.23 -0.23 7.72
C GLY A 297 14.01 1.08 7.66
N ASP A 298 14.26 1.59 6.43
CA ASP A 298 14.96 2.87 6.25
C ASP A 298 14.26 4.02 6.96
N TYR A 299 12.93 4.12 6.83
CA TYR A 299 12.16 5.14 7.54
C TYR A 299 12.21 4.94 9.06
N ALA A 300 12.10 3.70 9.54
CA ALA A 300 12.15 3.40 10.96
C ALA A 300 13.50 3.81 11.59
N GLU A 301 14.61 3.52 10.89
CA GLU A 301 15.96 3.90 11.34
C GLU A 301 16.20 5.42 11.20
N MET A 302 15.87 6.01 10.05
CA MET A 302 16.13 7.42 9.76
C MET A 302 15.40 8.36 10.72
N TYR A 303 14.13 8.04 11.02
CA TYR A 303 13.29 8.88 11.87
C TYR A 303 13.19 8.34 13.31
N ASN A 304 13.84 7.23 13.63
CA ASN A 304 13.76 6.56 14.92
C ASN A 304 12.29 6.38 15.39
N VAL A 305 11.46 5.78 14.50
CA VAL A 305 10.03 5.52 14.76
C VAL A 305 9.71 4.04 14.94
N GLY A 306 10.71 3.18 15.00
CA GLY A 306 10.56 1.75 15.19
C GLY A 306 11.89 1.03 15.30
N VAL A 307 11.81 -0.29 15.45
CA VAL A 307 12.93 -1.20 15.55
C VAL A 307 13.09 -1.93 14.20
N ALA A 308 14.19 -1.69 13.49
CA ALA A 308 14.51 -2.38 12.25
C ALA A 308 15.44 -3.56 12.53
N VAL A 309 14.97 -4.78 12.26
CA VAL A 309 15.70 -6.02 12.57
C VAL A 309 15.92 -6.88 11.33
N THR A 310 17.05 -7.59 11.30
CA THR A 310 17.33 -8.59 10.27
C THR A 310 16.67 -9.94 10.62
N ASP A 311 16.63 -10.25 11.90
CA ASP A 311 16.00 -11.42 12.50
C ASP A 311 15.47 -11.08 13.90
N CYS A 312 14.73 -11.97 14.51
CA CYS A 312 14.07 -11.73 15.80
C CYS A 312 14.85 -12.27 17.02
N SER A 313 16.13 -12.65 16.89
CA SER A 313 16.90 -13.27 17.98
C SER A 313 17.09 -12.38 19.22
N ASN A 314 17.14 -11.06 19.03
CA ASN A 314 17.30 -10.08 20.11
C ASN A 314 16.08 -9.17 20.27
N LEU A 315 14.94 -9.50 19.64
CA LEU A 315 13.79 -8.62 19.47
C LEU A 315 13.27 -8.02 20.80
N THR A 316 13.18 -8.81 21.86
CA THR A 316 12.67 -8.35 23.17
C THR A 316 13.56 -7.27 23.80
N ASN A 317 14.89 -7.41 23.65
CA ASN A 317 15.83 -6.41 24.14
C ASN A 317 15.79 -5.14 23.28
N ASP A 318 15.71 -5.29 21.96
CA ASP A 318 15.61 -4.15 21.02
C ASP A 318 14.35 -3.33 21.27
N ILE A 319 13.20 -3.99 21.53
CA ILE A 319 11.96 -3.33 21.91
C ILE A 319 12.11 -2.59 23.24
N LYS A 320 12.67 -3.25 24.29
CA LYS A 320 12.88 -2.62 25.60
C LYS A 320 13.82 -1.41 25.51
N ALA A 321 14.88 -1.50 24.71
CA ALA A 321 15.82 -0.41 24.47
C ALA A 321 15.13 0.76 23.74
N PHE A 322 14.30 0.48 22.73
CA PHE A 322 13.54 1.51 22.02
C PHE A 322 12.60 2.29 22.93
N LEU A 323 11.96 1.63 23.90
CA LEU A 323 11.01 2.24 24.84
C LEU A 323 11.66 3.16 25.90
N GLN A 324 12.99 3.21 25.99
CA GLN A 324 13.70 4.12 26.91
C GLN A 324 13.74 5.58 26.42
N GLN A 325 13.37 5.84 25.18
CA GLN A 325 13.38 7.18 24.62
C GLN A 325 12.19 8.03 25.14
N ASP A 326 12.32 9.35 25.02
CA ASP A 326 11.23 10.27 25.36
C ASP A 326 10.06 10.11 24.38
N TYR A 327 8.86 9.83 24.91
CA TYR A 327 7.67 9.60 24.11
C TYR A 327 7.20 10.84 23.35
N LYS A 328 7.38 12.04 23.92
CA LYS A 328 6.98 13.29 23.25
C LYS A 328 7.87 13.56 22.04
N GLU A 329 9.17 13.29 22.15
CA GLU A 329 10.10 13.40 21.03
C GLU A 329 9.81 12.33 19.96
N TYR A 330 9.43 11.12 20.36
CA TYR A 330 8.95 10.10 19.44
C TYR A 330 7.69 10.57 18.68
N CYS A 331 6.69 11.13 19.36
CA CYS A 331 5.50 11.68 18.71
C CYS A 331 5.82 12.78 17.70
N LYS A 332 6.75 13.70 18.04
CA LYS A 332 7.17 14.76 17.11
C LYS A 332 7.80 14.20 15.84
N ARG A 333 8.56 13.09 15.92
CA ARG A 333 9.13 12.43 14.74
C ARG A 333 8.05 11.78 13.88
N CYS A 334 7.06 11.14 14.48
CA CYS A 334 5.89 10.63 13.76
C CYS A 334 5.14 11.76 13.04
N ASP A 335 4.88 12.87 13.74
CA ASP A 335 4.19 14.03 13.18
C ASP A 335 4.99 14.64 12.01
N GLY A 336 6.32 14.78 12.15
CA GLY A 336 7.19 15.26 11.08
C GLY A 336 7.08 14.40 9.82
N LEU A 337 7.13 13.08 9.97
CA LEU A 337 7.03 12.16 8.85
C LEU A 337 5.62 12.16 8.22
N LEU A 338 4.57 12.28 9.02
CA LEU A 338 3.19 12.42 8.49
C LEU A 338 3.02 13.74 7.72
N MET A 339 3.68 14.83 8.13
CA MET A 339 3.68 16.10 7.40
C MET A 339 4.40 15.98 6.07
N GLU A 340 5.53 15.27 6.00
CA GLU A 340 6.22 14.98 4.73
C GLU A 340 5.30 14.21 3.77
N PHE A 341 4.59 13.18 4.25
CA PHE A 341 3.65 12.42 3.43
C PHE A 341 2.44 13.25 2.96
N LEU A 342 1.96 14.19 3.77
CA LEU A 342 0.93 15.13 3.32
C LEU A 342 1.44 16.08 2.24
N ASN A 343 2.70 16.51 2.32
CA ASN A 343 3.31 17.33 1.28
C ASN A 343 3.46 16.55 -0.03
N ASP A 344 3.92 15.30 0.02
CA ASP A 344 3.93 14.41 -1.14
C ASP A 344 2.54 14.28 -1.78
N GLN A 345 1.52 14.10 -0.94
CA GLN A 345 0.12 14.01 -1.40
C GLN A 345 -0.35 15.31 -2.04
N TYR A 346 0.05 16.46 -1.51
CA TYR A 346 -0.24 17.77 -2.10
C TYR A 346 0.40 17.91 -3.49
N GLU A 347 1.66 17.57 -3.64
CA GLU A 347 2.35 17.58 -4.93
C GLU A 347 1.67 16.66 -5.95
N PHE A 348 1.23 15.47 -5.53
CA PHE A 348 0.44 14.57 -6.36
C PHE A 348 -0.87 15.22 -6.81
N VAL A 349 -1.62 15.84 -5.91
CA VAL A 349 -2.88 16.54 -6.22
C VAL A 349 -2.64 17.63 -7.27
N GLU A 350 -1.62 18.46 -7.10
CA GLU A 350 -1.28 19.52 -8.05
C GLU A 350 -0.85 18.96 -9.43
N ALA A 351 -0.16 17.81 -9.46
CA ALA A 351 0.19 17.12 -10.70
C ALA A 351 -1.07 16.64 -11.45
N VAL A 352 -2.05 16.08 -10.74
CA VAL A 352 -3.33 15.68 -11.34
C VAL A 352 -4.11 16.90 -11.82
N LYS A 353 -4.21 17.97 -11.03
CA LYS A 353 -4.86 19.23 -11.43
C LYS A 353 -4.22 19.83 -12.70
N LYS A 354 -2.88 19.82 -12.78
CA LYS A 354 -2.18 20.26 -13.99
C LYS A 354 -2.49 19.38 -15.20
N PHE A 355 -2.64 18.08 -14.98
CA PHE A 355 -2.98 17.14 -16.04
C PHE A 355 -4.39 17.38 -16.59
N VAL A 356 -5.35 17.78 -15.78
CA VAL A 356 -6.74 18.00 -16.19
C VAL A 356 -6.99 19.41 -16.75
N LYS A 357 -6.13 20.36 -16.48
CA LYS A 357 -6.12 21.71 -17.09
C LYS A 357 -5.34 21.74 -18.40
#